data_76ece773229ada2c6c37aa5787c0d816
#
_entry.id   76ece773229ada2c6c37aa5787c0d816
#
_cell.length_a   1.000
_cell.length_b   1.000
_cell.length_c   1.000
_cell.angle_alpha   90.00
_cell.angle_beta   90.00
_cell.angle_gamma   90.00
#
_symmetry.space_group_name_H-M   'P 1'
#
loop_
_entity.id
_entity.type
_entity.pdbx_description
1 polymer ?
#
loop_
_entity_poly.entity_id
_entity_poly.type
_entity_poly.pdbx_seq_one_letter_code
_entity_poly.pdbx_strand_id
1 'polypeptide(L)'
;RMSVSDPIADMLTKVRNAAVARHEKVDVPTSKLKLEIVKILKTEGYIKNFKKVTQDGVNTIRILLKYDEQNEPVIHGIKKISTPGRRVYSGYKDLPRVYNGYGTVIVSTSLGVTTGKKASEKMVGGELICTVW
;
A
#
# COMPACT_ATOMS: atom_id res chain seq x y z
N ARG A 1 -13.78 12.81 23.59
CA ARG A 1 -13.76 12.73 22.13
C ARG A 1 -12.88 11.58 21.65
N MET A 2 -13.40 10.83 20.72
CA MET A 2 -12.63 9.74 20.13
C MET A 2 -12.10 10.16 18.76
N SER A 3 -10.81 9.92 18.54
CA SER A 3 -10.25 10.03 17.21
C SER A 3 -10.33 8.67 16.53
N VAL A 4 -10.65 8.67 15.26
CA VAL A 4 -10.69 7.45 14.47
C VAL A 4 -9.29 7.18 13.97
N SER A 5 -8.71 6.03 14.33
CA SER A 5 -7.39 5.66 13.85
C SER A 5 -7.49 4.96 12.50
N ASP A 6 -6.52 5.22 11.64
CA ASP A 6 -6.39 4.54 10.36
C ASP A 6 -4.95 4.03 10.23
N PRO A 7 -4.68 2.82 10.74
CA PRO A 7 -3.33 2.27 10.70
C PRO A 7 -2.76 2.12 9.28
N ILE A 8 -3.63 1.91 8.30
CA ILE A 8 -3.17 1.82 6.90
C ILE A 8 -2.72 3.18 6.39
N ALA A 9 -3.50 4.23 6.66
CA ALA A 9 -3.10 5.59 6.28
C ALA A 9 -1.80 5.99 6.97
N ASP A 10 -1.63 5.62 8.24
CA ASP A 10 -0.40 5.88 8.99
C ASP A 10 0.80 5.21 8.34
N MET A 11 0.65 3.94 7.95
CA MET A 11 1.71 3.21 7.26
C MET A 11 2.08 3.88 5.93
N LEU A 12 1.08 4.20 5.11
CA LEU A 12 1.31 4.83 3.81
C LEU A 12 1.97 6.20 3.96
N THR A 13 1.58 6.96 4.97
CA THR A 13 2.20 8.26 5.26
C THR A 13 3.66 8.09 5.67
N LYS A 14 3.97 7.10 6.51
CA LYS A 14 5.35 6.82 6.91
C LYS A 14 6.22 6.43 5.72
N VAL A 15 5.70 5.59 4.83
CA VAL A 15 6.41 5.19 3.62
C VAL A 15 6.68 6.39 2.73
N ARG A 16 5.66 7.22 2.51
CA ARG A 16 5.79 8.42 1.68
C ARG A 16 6.81 9.41 2.25
N ASN A 17 6.72 9.68 3.55
CA ASN A 17 7.65 10.61 4.20
C ASN A 17 9.09 10.08 4.19
N ALA A 18 9.28 8.79 4.43
CA ALA A 18 10.59 8.17 4.38
C ALA A 18 11.19 8.24 2.97
N ALA A 19 10.37 8.06 1.95
CA ALA A 19 10.82 8.16 0.56
C ALA A 19 11.25 9.59 0.21
N VAL A 20 10.48 10.59 0.64
CA VAL A 20 10.83 12.00 0.41
C VAL A 20 12.14 12.35 1.13
N ALA A 21 12.35 11.82 2.32
CA ALA A 21 13.57 12.06 3.09
C ALA A 21 14.76 11.19 2.64
N ARG A 22 14.57 10.33 1.64
CA ARG A 22 15.59 9.42 1.10
C ARG A 22 16.13 8.43 2.14
N HIS A 23 15.27 8.00 3.08
CA HIS A 23 15.63 6.95 4.02
C HIS A 23 15.75 5.60 3.29
N GLU A 24 16.67 4.76 3.75
CA GLU A 24 16.86 3.44 3.19
C GLU A 24 15.71 2.50 3.58
N LYS A 25 15.18 2.66 4.79
CA LYS A 25 14.15 1.78 5.34
C LYS A 25 13.20 2.55 6.23
N VAL A 26 12.03 1.94 6.45
CA VAL A 26 11.05 2.45 7.41
C VAL A 26 10.40 1.26 8.11
N ASP A 27 10.20 1.39 9.41
CA ASP A 27 9.59 0.34 10.24
C ASP A 27 8.16 0.73 10.59
N VAL A 28 7.23 -0.20 10.43
CA VAL A 28 5.82 0.01 10.79
C VAL A 28 5.33 -1.18 11.62
N PRO A 29 4.38 -0.96 12.55
CA PRO A 29 3.78 -2.07 13.27
C PRO A 29 3.12 -3.04 12.32
N THR A 30 3.23 -4.35 12.58
CA THR A 30 2.68 -5.36 11.69
C THR A 30 1.19 -5.55 11.88
N SER A 31 0.49 -5.92 10.81
CA SER A 31 -0.83 -6.50 10.82
C SER A 31 -0.98 -7.32 9.55
N LYS A 32 -1.98 -8.20 9.53
CA LYS A 32 -2.20 -9.03 8.36
C LYS A 32 -2.45 -8.19 7.11
N LEU A 33 -3.30 -7.17 7.23
CA LEU A 33 -3.63 -6.29 6.09
C LEU A 33 -2.42 -5.49 5.63
N LYS A 34 -1.66 -4.91 6.56
CA LYS A 34 -0.44 -4.17 6.21
C LYS A 34 0.56 -5.04 5.48
N LEU A 35 0.74 -6.28 5.94
CA LEU A 35 1.66 -7.22 5.32
C LEU A 35 1.23 -7.55 3.89
N GLU A 36 -0.08 -7.75 3.67
CA GLU A 36 -0.62 -8.00 2.33
C GLU A 36 -0.35 -6.82 1.39
N ILE A 37 -0.55 -5.60 1.86
CA ILE A 37 -0.28 -4.38 1.08
C ILE A 37 1.20 -4.28 0.74
N VAL A 38 2.07 -4.52 1.71
CA VAL A 38 3.54 -4.44 1.51
C VAL A 38 4.00 -5.48 0.50
N LYS A 39 3.43 -6.69 0.52
CA LYS A 39 3.73 -7.72 -0.48
C LYS A 39 3.39 -7.26 -1.89
N ILE A 40 2.27 -6.58 -2.05
CA ILE A 40 1.87 -6.03 -3.35
C ILE A 40 2.84 -4.95 -3.79
N LEU A 41 3.23 -4.06 -2.90
CA LEU A 41 4.21 -3.00 -3.22
C LEU A 41 5.52 -3.61 -3.72
N LYS A 42 5.96 -4.70 -3.11
CA LYS A 42 7.16 -5.40 -3.57
C LYS A 42 6.96 -6.05 -4.94
N THR A 43 5.85 -6.77 -5.11
CA THR A 43 5.56 -7.47 -6.36
C THR A 43 5.44 -6.51 -7.53
N GLU A 44 4.85 -5.34 -7.31
CA GLU A 44 4.68 -4.32 -8.34
C GLU A 44 5.92 -3.45 -8.53
N GLY A 45 6.98 -3.70 -7.76
CA GLY A 45 8.26 -3.01 -7.95
C GLY A 45 8.36 -1.65 -7.30
N TYR A 46 7.47 -1.29 -6.39
CA TYR A 46 7.51 0.01 -5.70
C TYR A 46 8.49 0.05 -4.54
N ILE A 47 8.77 -1.08 -3.93
CA ILE A 47 9.76 -1.18 -2.85
C ILE A 47 10.78 -2.26 -3.20
N LYS A 48 11.95 -2.18 -2.58
CA LYS A 48 13.03 -3.12 -2.81
C LYS A 48 12.76 -4.47 -2.16
N ASN A 49 12.34 -4.45 -0.91
CA ASN A 49 12.06 -5.67 -0.14
C ASN A 49 11.39 -5.28 1.18
N PHE A 50 11.01 -6.29 1.96
CA PHE A 50 10.53 -6.09 3.32
C PHE A 50 10.94 -7.27 4.17
N LYS A 51 10.97 -7.06 5.49
CA LYS A 51 11.31 -8.09 6.47
C LYS A 51 10.37 -7.99 7.64
N LYS A 52 10.05 -9.13 8.25
CA LYS A 52 9.38 -9.17 9.53
C LYS A 52 10.47 -9.14 10.62
N VAL A 53 10.36 -8.20 11.53
CA VAL A 53 11.35 -8.01 12.59
C VAL A 53 10.62 -7.98 13.92
N THR A 54 11.16 -8.65 14.93
CA THR A 54 10.67 -8.53 16.30
C THR A 54 11.67 -7.69 17.07
N GLN A 55 11.20 -6.57 17.60
CA GLN A 55 12.02 -5.65 18.35
C GLN A 55 11.32 -5.29 19.64
N ASP A 56 11.98 -5.54 20.78
CA ASP A 56 11.41 -5.30 22.12
C ASP A 56 10.04 -5.95 22.31
N GLY A 57 9.87 -7.17 21.78
CA GLY A 57 8.62 -7.90 21.86
C GLY A 57 7.54 -7.43 20.89
N VAL A 58 7.79 -6.45 20.07
CA VAL A 58 6.85 -5.90 19.09
C VAL A 58 7.17 -6.42 17.70
N ASN A 59 6.17 -6.97 17.04
CA ASN A 59 6.31 -7.40 15.64
C ASN A 59 6.20 -6.19 14.72
N THR A 60 7.19 -6.04 13.86
CA THR A 60 7.34 -4.89 12.98
C THR A 60 7.62 -5.35 11.56
N ILE A 61 7.10 -4.62 10.58
CA ILE A 61 7.48 -4.81 9.17
C ILE A 61 8.55 -3.75 8.86
N ARG A 62 9.72 -4.21 8.43
CA ARG A 62 10.78 -3.30 7.96
C ARG A 62 10.72 -3.24 6.45
N ILE A 63 10.36 -2.09 5.93
CA ILE A 63 10.19 -1.86 4.50
C ILE A 63 11.47 -1.23 3.96
N LEU A 64 12.09 -1.89 2.97
CA LEU A 64 13.29 -1.37 2.32
C LEU A 64 12.85 -0.61 1.07
N LEU A 65 13.12 0.68 1.06
CA LEU A 65 12.67 1.58 0.01
C LEU A 65 13.52 1.44 -1.25
N LYS A 66 12.95 1.81 -2.38
CA LYS A 66 13.60 1.69 -3.68
C LYS A 66 13.76 3.05 -4.32
N TYR A 67 14.94 3.30 -4.87
CA TYR A 67 15.28 4.54 -5.56
C TYR A 67 15.83 4.23 -6.93
N ASP A 68 15.68 5.17 -7.85
CA ASP A 68 16.23 5.01 -9.20
C ASP A 68 17.71 5.44 -9.25
N GLU A 69 18.28 5.46 -10.45
CA GLU A 69 19.69 5.81 -10.64
C GLU A 69 20.02 7.25 -10.25
N GLN A 70 19.02 8.14 -10.27
CA GLN A 70 19.17 9.54 -9.85
C GLN A 70 18.85 9.74 -8.37
N ASN A 71 18.69 8.65 -7.61
CA ASN A 71 18.32 8.67 -6.20
C ASN A 71 16.91 9.27 -5.94
N GLU A 72 16.03 9.18 -6.95
CA GLU A 72 14.64 9.58 -6.80
C GLU A 72 13.79 8.38 -6.38
N PRO A 73 12.79 8.57 -5.49
CA PRO A 73 11.94 7.46 -5.07
C PRO A 73 11.19 6.85 -6.24
N VAL A 74 11.13 5.53 -6.29
CA VAL A 74 10.29 4.82 -7.27
C VAL A 74 8.81 5.09 -6.98
N ILE A 75 8.45 5.22 -5.70
CA ILE A 75 7.11 5.65 -5.32
C ILE A 75 7.02 7.17 -5.49
N HIS A 76 6.23 7.61 -6.45
CA HIS A 76 6.01 9.04 -6.70
C HIS A 76 4.87 9.56 -5.83
N GLY A 77 3.91 8.72 -5.49
CA GLY A 77 2.82 9.11 -4.62
C GLY A 77 2.03 7.91 -4.13
N ILE A 78 1.40 8.08 -2.97
CA ILE A 78 0.48 7.10 -2.39
C ILE A 78 -0.71 7.88 -1.87
N LYS A 79 -1.92 7.42 -2.21
CA LYS A 79 -3.14 8.07 -1.74
C LYS A 79 -4.10 7.03 -1.20
N LYS A 80 -4.53 7.21 0.06
CA LYS A 80 -5.56 6.36 0.67
C LYS A 80 -6.92 6.71 0.04
N ILE A 81 -7.70 5.68 -0.31
CA ILE A 81 -9.03 5.86 -0.87
C ILE A 81 -10.09 5.64 0.19
N SER A 82 -10.19 4.41 0.73
CA SER A 82 -11.11 4.09 1.82
C SER A 82 -10.58 4.58 3.15
N THR A 83 -11.45 5.16 3.96
CA THR A 83 -11.11 5.56 5.32
C THR A 83 -12.13 4.94 6.29
N PRO A 84 -11.82 4.90 7.61
CA PRO A 84 -12.79 4.37 8.57
C PRO A 84 -14.14 5.07 8.53
N GLY A 85 -14.15 6.38 8.26
CA GLY A 85 -15.38 7.17 8.18
C GLY A 85 -16.06 7.14 6.83
N ARG A 86 -15.40 6.62 5.80
CA ARG A 86 -15.94 6.56 4.46
C ARG A 86 -15.30 5.42 3.68
N ARG A 87 -15.96 4.26 3.71
CA ARG A 87 -15.52 3.10 2.92
C ARG A 87 -15.92 3.28 1.47
N VAL A 88 -15.02 2.92 0.56
CA VAL A 88 -15.23 3.05 -0.88
C VAL A 88 -15.11 1.67 -1.53
N TYR A 89 -16.14 1.26 -2.24
CA TYR A 89 -16.19 -0.05 -2.90
C TYR A 89 -16.38 0.13 -4.39
N SER A 90 -15.96 -0.87 -5.16
CA SER A 90 -16.14 -0.86 -6.61
C SER A 90 -16.39 -2.28 -7.12
N GLY A 91 -17.27 -2.41 -8.10
CA GLY A 91 -17.38 -3.66 -8.86
C GLY A 91 -16.19 -3.80 -9.80
N TYR A 92 -15.97 -5.03 -10.29
CA TYR A 92 -14.77 -5.29 -11.11
C TYR A 92 -14.75 -4.49 -12.43
N LYS A 93 -15.92 -4.14 -12.95
CA LYS A 93 -16.00 -3.36 -14.19
C LYS A 93 -15.65 -1.89 -14.02
N ASP A 94 -15.77 -1.38 -12.78
CA ASP A 94 -15.59 0.04 -12.47
C ASP A 94 -14.31 0.33 -11.71
N LEU A 95 -13.40 -0.63 -11.64
CA LEU A 95 -12.13 -0.43 -10.93
C LEU A 95 -11.34 0.71 -11.57
N PRO A 96 -10.89 1.68 -10.78
CA PRO A 96 -10.20 2.84 -11.35
C PRO A 96 -8.85 2.46 -11.95
N ARG A 97 -8.46 3.20 -12.97
CA ARG A 97 -7.12 3.13 -13.54
C ARG A 97 -6.36 4.37 -13.09
N VAL A 98 -5.15 4.16 -12.64
CA VAL A 98 -4.30 5.23 -12.12
C VAL A 98 -3.31 5.63 -13.21
N TYR A 99 -3.30 6.92 -13.56
CA TYR A 99 -2.37 7.47 -14.58
C TYR A 99 -2.27 6.62 -15.84
N ASN A 100 -3.42 6.35 -16.46
CA ASN A 100 -3.51 5.57 -17.71
C ASN A 100 -2.83 4.19 -17.62
N GLY A 101 -2.90 3.57 -16.45
CA GLY A 101 -2.36 2.24 -16.24
C GLY A 101 -0.93 2.18 -15.69
N TYR A 102 -0.29 3.33 -15.47
CA TYR A 102 1.04 3.35 -14.88
C TYR A 102 1.04 3.18 -13.37
N GLY A 103 -0.06 3.55 -12.72
CA GLY A 103 -0.20 3.37 -11.29
C GLY A 103 -0.94 2.09 -10.95
N THR A 104 -1.06 1.81 -9.67
CA THR A 104 -1.68 0.61 -9.15
C THR A 104 -2.74 0.99 -8.12
N VAL A 105 -3.95 0.45 -8.26
CA VAL A 105 -4.93 0.50 -7.20
C VAL A 105 -4.85 -0.81 -6.42
N ILE A 106 -4.88 -0.73 -5.10
CA ILE A 106 -4.86 -1.89 -4.22
C ILE A 106 -6.28 -2.10 -3.70
N VAL A 107 -6.81 -3.30 -3.88
CA VAL A 107 -8.20 -3.65 -3.62
C VAL A 107 -8.27 -4.83 -2.67
N SER A 108 -9.15 -4.75 -1.68
CA SER A 108 -9.46 -5.88 -0.81
C SER A 108 -10.69 -6.60 -1.36
N THR A 109 -10.50 -7.83 -1.82
CA THR A 109 -11.56 -8.63 -2.45
C THR A 109 -11.89 -9.84 -1.59
N SER A 110 -12.95 -10.58 -1.99
CA SER A 110 -13.28 -11.85 -1.36
C SER A 110 -12.18 -12.90 -1.54
N LEU A 111 -11.31 -12.73 -2.53
CA LEU A 111 -10.18 -13.62 -2.79
C LEU A 111 -8.88 -13.12 -2.15
N GLY A 112 -8.95 -12.05 -1.38
CA GLY A 112 -7.79 -11.44 -0.71
C GLY A 112 -7.45 -10.07 -1.26
N VAL A 113 -6.36 -9.50 -0.74
CA VAL A 113 -5.87 -8.19 -1.18
C VAL A 113 -5.06 -8.37 -2.45
N THR A 114 -5.35 -7.57 -3.47
CA THR A 114 -4.71 -7.70 -4.77
C THR A 114 -4.70 -6.34 -5.49
N THR A 115 -4.15 -6.31 -6.69
CA THR A 115 -4.19 -5.12 -7.54
C THR A 115 -5.52 -5.05 -8.27
N GLY A 116 -5.90 -3.83 -8.68
CA GLY A 116 -7.12 -3.65 -9.49
C GLY A 116 -7.06 -4.44 -10.79
N LYS A 117 -5.88 -4.51 -11.40
CA LYS A 117 -5.70 -5.26 -12.65
C LYS A 117 -6.02 -6.75 -12.45
N LYS A 118 -5.47 -7.36 -11.41
CA LYS A 118 -5.73 -8.78 -11.12
C LYS A 118 -7.18 -9.02 -10.69
N ALA A 119 -7.75 -8.11 -9.91
CA ALA A 119 -9.16 -8.21 -9.51
C ALA A 119 -10.07 -8.17 -10.73
N SER A 120 -9.81 -7.27 -11.67
CA SER A 120 -10.56 -7.16 -12.92
C SER A 120 -10.46 -8.44 -13.75
N GLU A 121 -9.27 -9.01 -13.88
CA GLU A 121 -9.06 -10.26 -14.60
C GLU A 121 -9.84 -11.43 -13.99
N LYS A 122 -9.97 -11.44 -12.67
CA LYS A 122 -10.71 -12.47 -11.94
C LYS A 122 -12.18 -12.13 -11.78
N MET A 123 -12.63 -11.01 -12.33
CA MET A 123 -14.00 -10.54 -12.28
C MET A 123 -14.53 -10.39 -10.84
N VAL A 124 -13.69 -9.86 -9.95
CA VAL A 124 -14.07 -9.57 -8.57
C VAL A 124 -13.84 -8.10 -8.27
N GLY A 125 -14.78 -7.52 -7.54
CA GLY A 125 -14.62 -6.17 -7.00
C GLY A 125 -14.31 -6.21 -5.51
N GLY A 126 -14.28 -5.07 -4.87
CA GLY A 126 -14.06 -5.00 -3.44
C GLY A 126 -13.83 -3.58 -2.95
N GLU A 127 -13.25 -3.49 -1.77
CA GLU A 127 -12.93 -2.21 -1.15
C GLU A 127 -11.64 -1.64 -1.74
N LEU A 128 -11.71 -0.40 -2.20
CA LEU A 128 -10.55 0.31 -2.74
C LEU A 128 -9.72 0.84 -1.57
N ILE A 129 -8.55 0.27 -1.37
CA ILE A 129 -7.71 0.64 -0.23
C ILE A 129 -6.92 1.91 -0.53
N CYS A 130 -6.11 1.90 -1.58
CA CYS A 130 -5.25 3.02 -1.93
C CYS A 130 -4.81 2.95 -3.38
N THR A 131 -4.22 4.05 -3.86
CA THR A 131 -3.52 4.09 -5.13
C THR A 131 -2.06 4.40 -4.91
N VAL A 132 -1.20 3.81 -5.74
CA VAL A 132 0.25 4.01 -5.69
C VAL A 132 0.73 4.28 -7.12
N TRP A 133 1.62 5.24 -7.28
CA TRP A 133 2.20 5.51 -8.60
C TRP A 133 3.62 6.00 -8.51
#